data_c99ddbda52aa68b931b21e40334ff441
#
_entry.id   c99ddbda52aa68b931b21e40334ff441
#
_cell.length_a   1.000
_cell.length_b   1.000
_cell.length_c   1.000
_cell.angle_alpha   90.00
_cell.angle_beta   90.00
_cell.angle_gamma   90.00
#
_symmetry.space_group_name_H-M   'P 1'
#
loop_
_entity.id
_entity.type
_entity.pdbx_description
1 polymer ?
#
loop_
_entity_poly.entity_id
_entity_poly.type
_entity_poly.pdbx_seq_one_letter_code
_entity_poly.pdbx_strand_id
1 'polypeptide(L)'
;MREEFYRIKRLPPYIFSEINNLKANLRKKNVDIIDFGMGNPDIDAGKHIINKLIETSKKPKVHRYSASRGIPGLRKAKAKYYENRFGVALDPENEIITTLGSKEGLANLASAITAPGDLALVPNPTYPIHVYGFMIAGGTLRHIPSLHNGSFDPEEYMNSLSRAVAHSIPKPIAIVISFPSNPTAQLCDLDFYKELVKFAKKHSIWILSDLAYSEIYFDENPPPSILQVEGAKEISV
;
A
#
# COMPACT_ATOMS: atom_id res chain seq x y z
N MET A 1 29.92 -22.14 -2.21
CA MET A 1 29.16 -20.87 -1.96
C MET A 1 27.68 -21.16 -2.17
N ARG A 2 26.78 -20.54 -1.39
CA ARG A 2 25.34 -20.73 -1.58
C ARG A 2 24.91 -19.91 -2.80
N GLU A 3 24.43 -20.54 -3.84
CA GLU A 3 24.06 -19.89 -5.12
C GLU A 3 22.59 -19.42 -5.14
N GLU A 4 21.75 -20.02 -4.30
CA GLU A 4 20.34 -19.68 -4.20
C GLU A 4 19.97 -19.23 -2.79
N PHE A 5 19.13 -18.19 -2.70
CA PHE A 5 18.59 -17.68 -1.45
C PHE A 5 17.12 -18.00 -1.34
N TYR A 6 16.76 -18.74 -0.29
CA TYR A 6 15.40 -19.26 -0.08
C TYR A 6 14.31 -18.19 -0.17
N ARG A 7 14.53 -17.01 0.44
CA ARG A 7 13.53 -15.93 0.41
C ARG A 7 13.28 -15.39 -0.99
N ILE A 8 14.29 -15.35 -1.85
CA ILE A 8 14.16 -14.90 -3.23
C ILE A 8 13.55 -15.98 -4.11
N LYS A 9 13.93 -17.25 -3.90
CA LYS A 9 13.41 -18.39 -4.65
C LYS A 9 11.89 -18.58 -4.49
N ARG A 10 11.32 -18.14 -3.36
CA ARG A 10 9.87 -18.19 -3.09
C ARG A 10 9.06 -17.14 -3.84
N LEU A 11 9.69 -16.07 -4.31
CA LEU A 11 8.96 -14.99 -4.96
C LEU A 11 8.43 -15.46 -6.31
N PRO A 12 7.16 -15.18 -6.62
CA PRO A 12 6.65 -15.39 -7.98
C PRO A 12 7.37 -14.48 -8.98
N PRO A 13 7.36 -14.80 -10.26
CA PRO A 13 7.92 -13.93 -11.30
C PRO A 13 7.34 -12.50 -11.19
N TYR A 14 8.20 -11.51 -11.35
CA TYR A 14 7.75 -10.12 -11.33
C TYR A 14 7.23 -9.74 -12.72
N ILE A 15 5.91 -9.76 -12.86
CA ILE A 15 5.20 -9.62 -14.14
C ILE A 15 5.64 -8.38 -14.96
N PHE A 16 5.90 -7.25 -14.30
CA PHE A 16 6.36 -6.04 -15.00
C PHE A 16 7.74 -6.20 -15.63
N SER A 17 8.62 -7.02 -15.05
CA SER A 17 9.91 -7.34 -15.66
C SER A 17 9.72 -8.17 -16.92
N GLU A 18 8.84 -9.15 -16.89
CA GLU A 18 8.54 -9.99 -18.05
C GLU A 18 7.93 -9.17 -19.20
N ILE A 19 6.96 -8.30 -18.89
CA ILE A 19 6.35 -7.39 -19.88
C ILE A 19 7.40 -6.45 -20.47
N ASN A 20 8.27 -5.86 -19.65
CA ASN A 20 9.32 -4.97 -20.13
C ASN A 20 10.32 -5.71 -21.03
N ASN A 21 10.71 -6.94 -20.69
CA ASN A 21 11.57 -7.77 -21.52
C ASN A 21 10.89 -8.10 -22.88
N LEU A 22 9.60 -8.45 -22.85
CA LEU A 22 8.83 -8.69 -24.06
C LEU A 22 8.81 -7.44 -24.96
N LYS A 23 8.47 -6.27 -24.39
CA LYS A 23 8.48 -5.00 -25.13
C LYS A 23 9.86 -4.70 -25.74
N ALA A 24 10.92 -4.86 -24.96
CA ALA A 24 12.28 -4.63 -25.44
C ALA A 24 12.62 -5.56 -26.62
N ASN A 25 12.24 -6.83 -26.55
CA ASN A 25 12.47 -7.79 -27.62
C ASN A 25 11.66 -7.49 -28.89
N LEU A 26 10.42 -7.04 -28.75
CA LEU A 26 9.59 -6.64 -29.88
C LEU A 26 10.12 -5.37 -30.57
N ARG A 27 10.55 -4.37 -29.79
CA ARG A 27 11.18 -3.15 -30.30
C ARG A 27 12.46 -3.44 -31.12
N LYS A 28 13.29 -4.39 -30.64
CA LYS A 28 14.47 -4.85 -31.40
C LYS A 28 14.12 -5.44 -32.78
N LYS A 29 12.90 -5.94 -32.95
CA LYS A 29 12.37 -6.48 -34.20
C LYS A 29 11.62 -5.43 -35.04
N ASN A 30 11.69 -4.14 -34.64
CA ASN A 30 10.98 -3.03 -35.27
C ASN A 30 9.43 -3.21 -35.29
N VAL A 31 8.88 -3.92 -34.31
CA VAL A 31 7.43 -4.04 -34.17
C VAL A 31 6.92 -2.75 -33.51
N ASP A 32 5.90 -2.14 -34.14
CA ASP A 32 5.18 -1.03 -33.57
C ASP A 32 4.32 -1.52 -32.39
N ILE A 33 4.53 -0.94 -31.19
CA ILE A 33 3.89 -1.39 -29.95
C ILE A 33 2.99 -0.29 -29.41
N ILE A 34 1.70 -0.60 -29.28
CA ILE A 34 0.75 0.19 -28.50
C ILE A 34 0.73 -0.37 -27.09
N ASP A 35 1.25 0.41 -26.12
CA ASP A 35 1.46 -0.05 -24.74
C ASP A 35 0.38 0.45 -23.79
N PHE A 36 -0.53 -0.45 -23.41
CA PHE A 36 -1.52 -0.23 -22.35
C PHE A 36 -1.17 -0.98 -21.05
N GLY A 37 0.05 -1.52 -20.95
CA GLY A 37 0.45 -2.40 -19.84
C GLY A 37 0.87 -1.69 -18.54
N MET A 38 1.08 -0.37 -18.57
CA MET A 38 1.50 0.38 -17.39
C MET A 38 0.87 1.77 -17.40
N GLY A 39 0.09 2.07 -16.36
CA GLY A 39 -0.49 3.40 -16.13
C GLY A 39 0.52 4.33 -15.46
N ASN A 40 1.51 4.83 -16.20
CA ASN A 40 2.36 5.91 -15.70
C ASN A 40 1.66 7.25 -15.89
N PRO A 41 1.80 8.19 -14.93
CA PRO A 41 1.42 9.58 -15.18
C PRO A 41 2.16 10.13 -16.40
N ASP A 42 1.43 10.72 -17.32
CA ASP A 42 1.95 11.34 -18.56
C ASP A 42 2.02 12.86 -18.48
N ILE A 43 1.59 13.45 -17.37
CA ILE A 43 1.64 14.88 -17.06
C ILE A 43 2.80 15.15 -16.12
N ASP A 44 3.59 16.17 -16.44
CA ASP A 44 4.71 16.60 -15.60
C ASP A 44 4.26 17.07 -14.21
N ALA A 45 5.15 16.98 -13.24
CA ALA A 45 4.93 17.58 -11.94
C ALA A 45 4.70 19.09 -12.06
N GLY A 46 3.81 19.62 -11.24
CA GLY A 46 3.48 21.05 -11.27
C GLY A 46 4.72 21.94 -11.12
N LYS A 47 4.79 23.02 -11.88
CA LYS A 47 5.95 23.96 -11.90
C LYS A 47 6.33 24.46 -10.51
N HIS A 48 5.35 24.67 -9.61
CA HIS A 48 5.61 25.09 -8.23
C HIS A 48 6.41 24.05 -7.44
N ILE A 49 6.18 22.74 -7.68
CA ILE A 49 6.92 21.63 -7.06
C ILE A 49 8.36 21.63 -7.57
N ILE A 50 8.53 21.69 -8.91
CA ILE A 50 9.85 21.71 -9.57
C ILE A 50 10.66 22.92 -9.09
N ASN A 51 10.07 24.11 -9.11
CA ASN A 51 10.73 25.33 -8.66
C ASN A 51 11.15 25.25 -7.19
N LYS A 52 10.31 24.66 -6.33
CA LYS A 52 10.64 24.48 -4.92
C LYS A 52 11.79 23.49 -4.70
N LEU A 53 11.86 22.43 -5.50
CA LEU A 53 12.99 21.51 -5.49
C LEU A 53 14.28 22.21 -5.89
N ILE A 54 14.27 22.98 -6.99
CA ILE A 54 15.42 23.74 -7.48
C ILE A 54 15.88 24.78 -6.43
N GLU A 55 14.95 25.56 -5.88
CA GLU A 55 15.23 26.52 -4.81
C GLU A 55 15.92 25.84 -3.61
N THR A 56 15.34 24.71 -3.19
CA THR A 56 15.82 24.02 -1.99
C THR A 56 17.19 23.36 -2.21
N SER A 57 17.41 22.76 -3.38
CA SER A 57 18.68 22.10 -3.69
C SER A 57 19.89 23.07 -3.72
N LYS A 58 19.65 24.36 -3.94
CA LYS A 58 20.68 25.41 -3.92
C LYS A 58 21.02 25.92 -2.51
N LYS A 59 20.25 25.56 -1.49
CA LYS A 59 20.50 26.00 -0.11
C LYS A 59 21.69 25.30 0.50
N PRO A 60 22.47 25.98 1.36
CA PRO A 60 23.55 25.31 2.07
C PRO A 60 23.01 24.28 3.07
N LYS A 61 23.76 23.25 3.33
CA LYS A 61 23.52 22.21 4.35
C LYS A 61 22.30 21.31 4.09
N VAL A 62 21.73 21.30 2.88
CA VAL A 62 20.60 20.41 2.52
C VAL A 62 21.04 19.06 1.98
N HIS A 63 22.34 18.88 1.67
CA HIS A 63 22.92 17.65 1.11
C HIS A 63 23.57 16.75 2.17
N ARG A 64 22.95 16.70 3.35
CA ARG A 64 23.40 15.89 4.48
C ARG A 64 22.61 14.59 4.58
N TYR A 65 23.01 13.72 5.48
CA TYR A 65 22.20 12.54 5.83
C TYR A 65 20.78 12.96 6.18
N SER A 66 19.81 12.21 5.67
CA SER A 66 18.40 12.41 6.01
C SER A 66 18.12 12.01 7.45
N ALA A 67 17.14 12.68 8.06
CA ALA A 67 16.56 12.19 9.30
C ALA A 67 15.77 10.90 9.02
N SER A 68 16.04 9.82 9.76
CA SER A 68 15.44 8.49 9.54
C SER A 68 13.91 8.48 9.55
N ARG A 69 13.30 9.39 10.32
CA ARG A 69 11.84 9.55 10.39
C ARG A 69 11.27 10.60 9.42
N GLY A 70 12.13 11.20 8.61
CA GLY A 70 11.80 12.37 7.81
C GLY A 70 11.91 13.70 8.59
N ILE A 71 12.11 14.80 7.85
CA ILE A 71 12.24 16.13 8.46
C ILE A 71 10.93 16.57 9.12
N PRO A 72 10.99 17.31 10.24
CA PRO A 72 9.79 17.74 10.98
C PRO A 72 8.79 18.51 10.12
N GLY A 73 9.27 19.38 9.21
CA GLY A 73 8.41 20.15 8.30
C GLY A 73 7.56 19.26 7.41
N LEU A 74 8.11 18.15 6.88
CA LEU A 74 7.37 17.22 6.04
C LEU A 74 6.34 16.43 6.86
N ARG A 75 6.70 15.98 8.08
CA ARG A 75 5.74 15.29 8.95
C ARG A 75 4.56 16.18 9.36
N LYS A 76 4.84 17.45 9.70
CA LYS A 76 3.78 18.47 9.97
C LYS A 76 2.90 18.70 8.74
N ALA A 77 3.48 18.75 7.54
CA ALA A 77 2.70 18.92 6.32
C ALA A 77 1.79 17.70 6.05
N LYS A 78 2.27 16.49 6.32
CA LYS A 78 1.43 15.27 6.25
C LYS A 78 0.30 15.28 7.28
N ALA A 79 0.56 15.66 8.53
CA ALA A 79 -0.49 15.81 9.54
C ALA A 79 -1.56 16.82 9.09
N LYS A 80 -1.14 17.98 8.58
CA LYS A 80 -2.06 19.00 8.08
C LYS A 80 -2.87 18.54 6.86
N TYR A 81 -2.26 17.75 5.97
CA TYR A 81 -2.99 17.13 4.86
C TYR A 81 -4.10 16.21 5.37
N TYR A 82 -3.81 15.32 6.33
CA TYR A 82 -4.81 14.42 6.91
C TYR A 82 -5.93 15.17 7.63
N GLU A 83 -5.59 16.22 8.37
CA GLU A 83 -6.58 17.08 9.03
C GLU A 83 -7.51 17.75 8.00
N ASN A 84 -6.94 18.36 6.96
CA ASN A 84 -7.72 19.08 5.95
C ASN A 84 -8.55 18.14 5.06
N ARG A 85 -8.00 16.98 4.70
CA ARG A 85 -8.58 16.08 3.72
C ARG A 85 -9.57 15.09 4.33
N PHE A 86 -9.28 14.59 5.53
CA PHE A 86 -10.03 13.54 6.18
C PHE A 86 -10.62 13.95 7.54
N GLY A 87 -10.32 15.13 8.04
CA GLY A 87 -10.70 15.56 9.39
C GLY A 87 -9.98 14.80 10.50
N VAL A 88 -8.86 14.14 10.19
CA VAL A 88 -8.12 13.29 11.12
C VAL A 88 -6.91 14.03 11.67
N ALA A 89 -6.89 14.30 12.97
CA ALA A 89 -5.73 14.85 13.64
C ALA A 89 -4.68 13.78 13.89
N LEU A 90 -3.44 14.00 13.42
CA LEU A 90 -2.30 13.13 13.64
C LEU A 90 -1.17 13.88 14.34
N ASP A 91 -0.52 13.22 15.30
CA ASP A 91 0.69 13.73 15.92
C ASP A 91 1.89 13.55 14.96
N PRO A 92 2.48 14.65 14.46
CA PRO A 92 3.61 14.57 13.53
C PRO A 92 4.87 13.94 14.16
N GLU A 93 4.96 13.86 15.48
CA GLU A 93 6.12 13.28 16.16
C GLU A 93 5.98 11.77 16.43
N ASN A 94 4.78 11.28 16.71
CA ASN A 94 4.56 9.90 17.12
C ASN A 94 3.74 9.05 16.14
N GLU A 95 2.94 9.69 15.27
CA GLU A 95 2.03 8.97 14.37
C GLU A 95 2.41 9.08 12.88
N ILE A 96 3.51 9.76 12.56
CA ILE A 96 3.94 9.96 11.17
C ILE A 96 5.42 9.62 10.98
N ILE A 97 5.68 8.77 10.00
CA ILE A 97 7.01 8.49 9.47
C ILE A 97 7.06 8.80 7.96
N THR A 98 8.21 9.23 7.47
CA THR A 98 8.43 9.45 6.05
C THR A 98 9.32 8.35 5.49
N THR A 99 8.88 7.75 4.37
CA THR A 99 9.62 6.74 3.63
C THR A 99 9.87 7.20 2.19
N LEU A 100 10.77 6.55 1.48
CA LEU A 100 11.01 6.78 0.06
C LEU A 100 9.94 6.05 -0.79
N GLY A 101 8.71 6.57 -0.70
CA GLY A 101 7.51 5.96 -1.27
C GLY A 101 6.85 4.94 -0.34
N SER A 102 5.55 4.71 -0.56
CA SER A 102 4.73 3.76 0.23
C SER A 102 5.22 2.32 0.10
N LYS A 103 5.81 1.95 -1.03
CA LYS A 103 6.36 0.61 -1.26
C LYS A 103 7.47 0.27 -0.27
N GLU A 104 8.40 1.18 -0.02
CA GLU A 104 9.44 1.03 1.00
C GLU A 104 8.82 0.95 2.40
N GLY A 105 7.88 1.84 2.70
CA GLY A 105 7.17 1.86 3.97
C GLY A 105 6.50 0.54 4.28
N LEU A 106 5.76 0.00 3.32
CA LEU A 106 5.04 -1.27 3.46
C LEU A 106 6.01 -2.47 3.62
N ALA A 107 7.09 -2.51 2.83
CA ALA A 107 8.10 -3.57 2.95
C ALA A 107 8.82 -3.54 4.32
N ASN A 108 9.18 -2.36 4.80
CA ASN A 108 9.83 -2.19 6.09
C ASN A 108 8.87 -2.51 7.25
N LEU A 109 7.61 -2.09 7.15
CA LEU A 109 6.59 -2.41 8.13
C LEU A 109 6.33 -3.92 8.19
N ALA A 110 6.14 -4.56 7.05
CA ALA A 110 5.98 -6.01 6.98
C ALA A 110 7.19 -6.73 7.62
N SER A 111 8.42 -6.27 7.33
CA SER A 111 9.64 -6.84 7.94
C SER A 111 9.72 -6.63 9.46
N ALA A 112 9.17 -5.51 9.95
CA ALA A 112 9.20 -5.20 11.39
C ALA A 112 8.18 -6.00 12.20
N ILE A 113 7.01 -6.31 11.62
CA ILE A 113 5.90 -6.96 12.37
C ILE A 113 5.79 -8.47 12.12
N THR A 114 6.50 -9.02 11.14
CA THR A 114 6.36 -10.43 10.72
C THR A 114 7.50 -11.29 11.23
N ALA A 115 7.16 -12.33 11.98
CA ALA A 115 8.06 -13.43 12.27
C ALA A 115 7.94 -14.57 11.23
N PRO A 116 8.95 -15.45 11.10
CA PRO A 116 8.85 -16.61 10.23
C PRO A 116 7.63 -17.48 10.57
N GLY A 117 6.78 -17.73 9.58
CA GLY A 117 5.56 -18.51 9.75
C GLY A 117 4.30 -17.72 10.09
N ASP A 118 4.41 -16.44 10.43
CA ASP A 118 3.24 -15.57 10.58
C ASP A 118 2.43 -15.49 9.30
N LEU A 119 1.12 -15.31 9.47
CA LEU A 119 0.16 -15.24 8.36
C LEU A 119 -0.39 -13.82 8.20
N ALA A 120 -0.35 -13.30 6.98
CA ALA A 120 -1.07 -12.09 6.60
C ALA A 120 -2.20 -12.40 5.61
N LEU A 121 -3.32 -11.69 5.75
CA LEU A 121 -4.44 -11.72 4.81
C LEU A 121 -4.26 -10.60 3.80
N VAL A 122 -4.29 -10.94 2.50
CA VAL A 122 -4.09 -9.97 1.41
C VAL A 122 -5.20 -10.11 0.37
N PRO A 123 -5.69 -9.01 -0.22
CA PRO A 123 -6.71 -9.10 -1.26
C PRO A 123 -6.17 -9.82 -2.51
N ASN A 124 -7.07 -10.34 -3.33
CA ASN A 124 -6.74 -10.91 -4.62
C ASN A 124 -7.82 -10.52 -5.66
N PRO A 125 -7.44 -9.80 -6.73
CA PRO A 125 -6.09 -9.33 -7.06
C PRO A 125 -5.60 -8.20 -6.13
N THR A 126 -4.28 -7.97 -6.11
CA THR A 126 -3.66 -6.91 -5.29
C THR A 126 -2.34 -6.41 -5.90
N TYR A 127 -1.87 -5.26 -5.42
CA TYR A 127 -0.58 -4.73 -5.83
C TYR A 127 0.59 -5.59 -5.27
N PRO A 128 1.64 -5.87 -6.05
CA PRO A 128 2.66 -6.85 -5.69
C PRO A 128 3.33 -6.66 -4.33
N ILE A 129 3.50 -5.42 -3.85
CA ILE A 129 4.18 -5.18 -2.57
C ILE A 129 3.40 -5.74 -1.38
N HIS A 130 2.07 -5.82 -1.48
CA HIS A 130 1.21 -6.39 -0.45
C HIS A 130 1.52 -7.88 -0.21
N VAL A 131 1.99 -8.56 -1.24
CA VAL A 131 2.42 -9.96 -1.21
C VAL A 131 3.92 -10.06 -0.89
N TYR A 132 4.75 -9.36 -1.66
CA TYR A 132 6.20 -9.51 -1.59
C TYR A 132 6.77 -9.03 -0.26
N GLY A 133 6.22 -7.97 0.33
CA GLY A 133 6.67 -7.47 1.63
C GLY A 133 6.66 -8.56 2.70
N PHE A 134 5.55 -9.25 2.87
CA PHE A 134 5.42 -10.34 3.84
C PHE A 134 6.22 -11.58 3.46
N MET A 135 6.26 -11.95 2.17
CA MET A 135 7.03 -13.12 1.72
C MET A 135 8.54 -12.93 1.97
N ILE A 136 9.08 -11.74 1.70
CA ILE A 136 10.49 -11.41 1.96
C ILE A 136 10.78 -11.40 3.46
N ALA A 137 9.85 -10.91 4.26
CA ALA A 137 9.93 -10.95 5.72
C ALA A 137 9.95 -12.39 6.29
N GLY A 138 9.51 -13.39 5.51
CA GLY A 138 9.45 -14.79 5.92
C GLY A 138 8.06 -15.25 6.36
N GLY A 139 7.06 -14.40 6.24
CA GLY A 139 5.66 -14.72 6.49
C GLY A 139 5.03 -15.58 5.40
N THR A 140 3.82 -16.02 5.68
CA THR A 140 2.92 -16.70 4.76
C THR A 140 1.73 -15.82 4.44
N LEU A 141 1.01 -16.14 3.38
CA LEU A 141 -0.11 -15.33 2.90
C LEU A 141 -1.34 -16.20 2.70
N ARG A 142 -2.50 -15.62 3.00
CA ARG A 142 -3.78 -16.14 2.54
C ARG A 142 -4.49 -15.05 1.75
N HIS A 143 -4.85 -15.39 0.52
CA HIS A 143 -5.56 -14.50 -0.37
C HIS A 143 -7.04 -14.42 -0.03
N ILE A 144 -7.57 -13.22 0.01
CA ILE A 144 -8.99 -12.92 0.20
C ILE A 144 -9.55 -12.44 -1.13
N PRO A 145 -10.53 -13.12 -1.73
CA PRO A 145 -11.17 -12.62 -2.94
C PRO A 145 -11.70 -11.19 -2.72
N SER A 146 -11.28 -10.26 -3.54
CA SER A 146 -11.68 -8.85 -3.44
C SER A 146 -12.76 -8.47 -4.45
N LEU A 147 -13.09 -9.37 -5.36
CA LEU A 147 -14.15 -9.18 -6.34
C LEU A 147 -15.17 -10.31 -6.26
N HIS A 148 -16.44 -9.94 -6.28
CA HIS A 148 -17.58 -10.83 -6.47
C HIS A 148 -18.35 -10.36 -7.71
N ASN A 149 -18.53 -11.22 -8.69
CA ASN A 149 -19.14 -10.86 -9.99
C ASN A 149 -18.53 -9.63 -10.67
N GLY A 150 -17.20 -9.44 -10.52
CA GLY A 150 -16.44 -8.36 -11.15
C GLY A 150 -16.43 -7.03 -10.35
N SER A 151 -17.09 -6.96 -9.21
CA SER A 151 -17.15 -5.77 -8.34
C SER A 151 -16.74 -6.10 -6.91
N PHE A 152 -16.32 -5.09 -6.16
CA PHE A 152 -16.15 -5.21 -4.72
C PHE A 152 -17.50 -5.32 -4.04
N ASP A 153 -17.66 -6.34 -3.21
CA ASP A 153 -18.81 -6.58 -2.37
C ASP A 153 -18.36 -6.63 -0.91
N PRO A 154 -18.71 -5.61 -0.09
CA PRO A 154 -18.29 -5.52 1.30
C PRO A 154 -18.72 -6.73 2.14
N GLU A 155 -19.94 -7.23 1.99
CA GLU A 155 -20.48 -8.34 2.76
C GLU A 155 -19.73 -9.64 2.44
N GLU A 156 -19.55 -9.96 1.16
CA GLU A 156 -18.80 -11.14 0.73
C GLU A 156 -17.33 -11.06 1.10
N TYR A 157 -16.73 -9.86 1.08
CA TYR A 157 -15.36 -9.67 1.55
C TYR A 157 -15.24 -9.94 3.05
N MET A 158 -16.15 -9.42 3.89
CA MET A 158 -16.17 -9.69 5.33
C MET A 158 -16.46 -11.15 5.65
N ASN A 159 -17.33 -11.81 4.89
CA ASN A 159 -17.57 -13.26 4.99
C ASN A 159 -16.30 -14.05 4.69
N SER A 160 -15.56 -13.65 3.66
CA SER A 160 -14.28 -14.27 3.27
C SER A 160 -13.20 -14.07 4.33
N LEU A 161 -13.09 -12.87 4.92
CA LEU A 161 -12.21 -12.59 6.05
C LEU A 161 -12.56 -13.49 7.26
N SER A 162 -13.84 -13.58 7.59
CA SER A 162 -14.33 -14.41 8.72
C SER A 162 -13.97 -15.86 8.53
N ARG A 163 -14.21 -16.42 7.34
CA ARG A 163 -13.80 -17.79 6.99
C ARG A 163 -12.28 -17.97 7.07
N ALA A 164 -11.52 -16.99 6.55
CA ALA A 164 -10.07 -17.06 6.58
C ALA A 164 -9.52 -17.08 7.99
N VAL A 165 -10.03 -16.23 8.90
CA VAL A 165 -9.60 -16.21 10.31
C VAL A 165 -10.00 -17.50 11.03
N ALA A 166 -11.23 -17.99 10.82
CA ALA A 166 -11.72 -19.22 11.47
C ALA A 166 -10.90 -20.47 11.08
N HIS A 167 -10.37 -20.50 9.84
CA HIS A 167 -9.69 -21.66 9.29
C HIS A 167 -8.16 -21.46 9.14
N SER A 168 -7.57 -20.53 9.87
CA SER A 168 -6.12 -20.28 9.83
C SER A 168 -5.43 -20.67 11.11
N ILE A 169 -4.35 -21.43 10.96
CA ILE A 169 -3.39 -21.78 12.01
C ILE A 169 -1.99 -21.54 11.41
N PRO A 170 -1.21 -20.61 11.95
CA PRO A 170 -1.53 -19.68 13.04
C PRO A 170 -2.62 -18.66 12.64
N LYS A 171 -3.14 -17.93 13.63
CA LYS A 171 -4.05 -16.80 13.37
C LYS A 171 -3.34 -15.70 12.58
N PRO A 172 -4.03 -15.00 11.66
CA PRO A 172 -3.44 -13.88 10.94
C PRO A 172 -3.01 -12.75 11.88
N ILE A 173 -1.86 -12.14 11.58
CA ILE A 173 -1.36 -10.97 12.31
C ILE A 173 -1.81 -9.65 11.67
N ALA A 174 -2.05 -9.67 10.36
CA ALA A 174 -2.38 -8.46 9.60
C ALA A 174 -3.38 -8.74 8.46
N ILE A 175 -4.19 -7.73 8.15
CA ILE A 175 -5.02 -7.62 6.96
C ILE A 175 -4.50 -6.44 6.15
N VAL A 176 -4.17 -6.65 4.88
CA VAL A 176 -3.86 -5.58 3.94
C VAL A 176 -5.11 -5.20 3.17
N ILE A 177 -5.36 -3.92 3.02
CA ILE A 177 -6.42 -3.36 2.18
C ILE A 177 -5.85 -2.24 1.30
N SER A 178 -6.47 -2.00 0.14
CA SER A 178 -6.11 -0.91 -0.75
C SER A 178 -7.37 -0.41 -1.45
N PHE A 179 -7.81 0.80 -1.12
CA PHE A 179 -8.96 1.47 -1.73
C PHE A 179 -8.67 2.98 -1.87
N PRO A 180 -8.70 3.54 -3.09
CA PRO A 180 -8.95 2.89 -4.38
C PRO A 180 -7.92 1.81 -4.70
N SER A 181 -8.37 0.68 -5.23
CA SER A 181 -7.53 -0.51 -5.36
C SER A 181 -6.71 -0.54 -6.66
N ASN A 182 -5.50 -1.06 -6.57
CA ASN A 182 -4.69 -1.45 -7.71
C ASN A 182 -4.62 -3.00 -7.74
N PRO A 183 -5.12 -3.69 -8.82
CA PRO A 183 -5.35 -3.15 -10.17
C PRO A 183 -6.83 -2.87 -10.51
N THR A 184 -7.79 -3.01 -9.59
CA THR A 184 -9.22 -3.12 -9.93
C THR A 184 -10.00 -1.81 -9.86
N ALA A 185 -9.38 -0.72 -9.39
CA ALA A 185 -9.99 0.60 -9.19
C ALA A 185 -11.26 0.59 -8.30
N GLN A 186 -11.46 -0.48 -7.53
CA GLN A 186 -12.61 -0.57 -6.62
C GLN A 186 -12.49 0.41 -5.47
N LEU A 187 -13.63 0.86 -4.99
CA LEU A 187 -13.77 1.77 -3.86
C LEU A 187 -14.49 1.07 -2.71
N CYS A 188 -14.36 1.62 -1.52
CA CYS A 188 -15.20 1.27 -0.38
C CYS A 188 -15.69 2.56 0.31
N ASP A 189 -16.66 2.41 1.19
CA ASP A 189 -17.20 3.48 2.01
C ASP A 189 -16.72 3.40 3.47
N LEU A 190 -17.14 4.37 4.28
CA LEU A 190 -16.84 4.39 5.71
C LEU A 190 -17.54 3.27 6.48
N ASP A 191 -18.69 2.79 6.02
CA ASP A 191 -19.42 1.75 6.72
C ASP A 191 -18.68 0.41 6.63
N PHE A 192 -18.13 0.08 5.47
CA PHE A 192 -17.19 -1.04 5.35
C PHE A 192 -15.99 -0.89 6.28
N TYR A 193 -15.38 0.29 6.35
CA TYR A 193 -14.24 0.50 7.25
C TYR A 193 -14.61 0.36 8.73
N LYS A 194 -15.81 0.78 9.15
CA LYS A 194 -16.31 0.57 10.53
C LYS A 194 -16.43 -0.92 10.86
N GLU A 195 -17.00 -1.70 9.95
CA GLU A 195 -17.09 -3.15 10.12
C GLU A 195 -15.71 -3.82 10.18
N LEU A 196 -14.81 -3.43 9.28
CA LEU A 196 -13.46 -3.98 9.25
C LEU A 196 -12.67 -3.64 10.52
N VAL A 197 -12.75 -2.42 11.03
CA VAL A 197 -12.10 -2.02 12.29
C VAL A 197 -12.66 -2.82 13.47
N LYS A 198 -13.99 -2.95 13.55
CA LYS A 198 -14.64 -3.77 14.58
C LYS A 198 -14.19 -5.24 14.52
N PHE A 199 -14.12 -5.80 13.32
CA PHE A 199 -13.65 -7.16 13.08
C PHE A 199 -12.19 -7.33 13.50
N ALA A 200 -11.32 -6.46 13.07
CA ALA A 200 -9.89 -6.51 13.34
C ALA A 200 -9.59 -6.37 14.86
N LYS A 201 -10.26 -5.45 15.55
CA LYS A 201 -10.19 -5.33 17.02
C LYS A 201 -10.61 -6.63 17.72
N LYS A 202 -11.75 -7.20 17.30
CA LYS A 202 -12.25 -8.48 17.88
C LYS A 202 -11.24 -9.63 17.77
N HIS A 203 -10.48 -9.65 16.69
CA HIS A 203 -9.54 -10.73 16.40
C HIS A 203 -8.08 -10.38 16.73
N SER A 204 -7.79 -9.15 17.19
CA SER A 204 -6.45 -8.63 17.47
C SER A 204 -5.54 -8.70 16.24
N ILE A 205 -6.03 -8.23 15.10
CA ILE A 205 -5.35 -8.24 13.81
C ILE A 205 -5.05 -6.78 13.37
N TRP A 206 -3.84 -6.50 12.94
CA TRP A 206 -3.47 -5.19 12.38
C TRP A 206 -4.10 -4.98 11.00
N ILE A 207 -4.45 -3.73 10.67
CA ILE A 207 -4.88 -3.34 9.34
C ILE A 207 -3.80 -2.46 8.71
N LEU A 208 -3.30 -2.87 7.54
CA LEU A 208 -2.40 -2.08 6.71
C LEU A 208 -3.19 -1.53 5.53
N SER A 209 -3.42 -0.21 5.54
CA SER A 209 -4.25 0.46 4.53
C SER A 209 -3.38 1.23 3.53
N ASP A 210 -3.29 0.71 2.31
CA ASP A 210 -2.64 1.41 1.20
C ASP A 210 -3.63 2.35 0.51
N LEU A 211 -3.39 3.66 0.68
CA LEU A 211 -4.26 4.75 0.19
C LEU A 211 -3.58 5.57 -0.93
N ALA A 212 -2.78 4.91 -1.77
CA ALA A 212 -1.96 5.58 -2.79
C ALA A 212 -2.77 6.41 -3.79
N TYR A 213 -4.04 6.09 -4.02
CA TYR A 213 -4.88 6.72 -5.04
C TYR A 213 -5.99 7.61 -4.47
N SER A 214 -5.89 8.06 -3.23
CA SER A 214 -6.90 8.89 -2.57
C SER A 214 -7.21 10.21 -3.27
N GLU A 215 -6.26 10.74 -4.04
CA GLU A 215 -6.41 12.01 -4.76
C GLU A 215 -6.79 11.82 -6.24
N ILE A 216 -6.96 10.57 -6.69
CA ILE A 216 -7.41 10.25 -8.05
C ILE A 216 -8.84 9.71 -7.97
N TYR A 217 -9.80 10.62 -8.05
CA TYR A 217 -11.22 10.31 -7.97
C TYR A 217 -12.03 11.13 -8.95
N PHE A 218 -13.27 10.70 -9.22
CA PHE A 218 -14.20 11.33 -10.16
C PHE A 218 -15.45 11.82 -9.41
N ASP A 219 -16.22 12.67 -10.07
CA ASP A 219 -17.57 13.09 -9.65
C ASP A 219 -17.60 13.76 -8.27
N GLU A 220 -16.54 14.46 -7.89
CA GLU A 220 -16.40 15.14 -6.59
C GLU A 220 -16.66 14.21 -5.38
N ASN A 221 -16.43 12.90 -5.57
CA ASN A 221 -16.61 11.88 -4.54
C ASN A 221 -15.27 11.33 -4.05
N PRO A 222 -14.58 12.02 -3.15
CA PRO A 222 -13.27 11.64 -2.67
C PRO A 222 -13.32 10.39 -1.78
N PRO A 223 -12.42 9.40 -2.02
CA PRO A 223 -12.36 8.19 -1.20
C PRO A 223 -12.07 8.50 0.27
N PRO A 224 -12.65 7.75 1.21
CA PRO A 224 -12.37 7.90 2.63
C PRO A 224 -11.02 7.28 3.04
N SER A 225 -10.54 7.67 4.22
CA SER A 225 -9.45 6.97 4.92
C SER A 225 -10.01 6.14 6.06
N ILE A 226 -9.44 4.96 6.30
CA ILE A 226 -9.81 4.13 7.46
C ILE A 226 -9.59 4.87 8.79
N LEU A 227 -8.63 5.81 8.84
CA LEU A 227 -8.35 6.60 10.04
C LEU A 227 -9.48 7.56 10.44
N GLN A 228 -10.50 7.75 9.60
CA GLN A 228 -11.73 8.47 9.97
C GLN A 228 -12.64 7.66 10.90
N VAL A 229 -12.42 6.35 11.00
CA VAL A 229 -13.19 5.49 11.89
C VAL A 229 -12.63 5.59 13.31
N GLU A 230 -13.51 5.77 14.28
CA GLU A 230 -13.14 5.81 15.70
C GLU A 230 -12.40 4.53 16.12
N GLY A 231 -11.27 4.71 16.79
CA GLY A 231 -10.42 3.61 17.25
C GLY A 231 -9.62 2.91 16.15
N ALA A 232 -9.67 3.35 14.89
CA ALA A 232 -8.85 2.77 13.83
C ALA A 232 -7.35 3.02 14.07
N LYS A 233 -6.97 4.19 14.59
CA LYS A 233 -5.57 4.56 14.89
C LYS A 233 -4.86 3.57 15.83
N GLU A 234 -5.61 2.82 16.63
CA GLU A 234 -5.05 1.86 17.59
C GLU A 234 -4.57 0.56 16.92
N ILE A 235 -5.10 0.24 15.74
CA ILE A 235 -4.89 -1.05 15.06
C ILE A 235 -4.61 -0.91 13.57
N SER A 236 -4.46 0.29 13.04
CA SER A 236 -4.21 0.48 11.61
C SER A 236 -3.08 1.45 11.31
N VAL A 237 -2.45 1.21 10.18
CA VAL A 237 -1.37 2.02 9.60
C VAL A 237 -1.71 2.29 8.14
#